data_178313d9358a797bcefd2d47294b2665
#
_entry.id   178313d9358a797bcefd2d47294b2665
#
_cell.length_a   1.000
_cell.length_b   1.000
_cell.length_c   1.000
_cell.angle_alpha   90.00
_cell.angle_beta   90.00
_cell.angle_gamma   90.00
#
_symmetry.space_group_name_H-M   'P 1'
#
loop_
_entity.id
_entity.type
_entity.pdbx_description
1 polymer ?
#
loop_
_entity_poly.entity_id
_entity_poly.type
_entity_poly.pdbx_seq_one_letter_code
_entity_poly.pdbx_strand_id
1 'polypeptide(L)'
;MKSQILAALLFTVSLAQAQDTSTTAVPTKSNPSFTLAQAGDWSTEATLLLQTGNSAIRIGIEEIKFRRFIQNQLVLRTRVMATQSKEVTIINQGSGLMERSITEFTGLIAPGFEKHQGMNGKHTHRLSPYWGVELPIGKRNYEYNLTNSKDGQNYYNGGTFNNKVTKANTIGINLLYGIDFYVAKGVFIGTEIGYGFMHQKYGNSNITTSDATFSDTRSIPMGSNSQLNLYFNSGIRFGIVF
;
A
#
# COMPACT_ATOMS: atom_id res chain seq x y z
N MET A 1 -4.69 5.18 16.47
CA MET A 1 -3.62 4.63 17.33
C MET A 1 -3.53 3.09 17.34
N LYS A 2 -4.50 2.32 16.83
CA LYS A 2 -4.45 0.83 16.87
C LYS A 2 -3.73 0.16 15.66
N SER A 3 -3.47 0.87 14.58
CA SER A 3 -2.85 0.30 13.37
C SER A 3 -1.31 0.29 13.36
N GLN A 4 -0.68 1.05 14.25
CA GLN A 4 0.79 1.12 14.29
C GLN A 4 1.44 -0.04 15.06
N ILE A 5 0.67 -0.80 15.85
CA ILE A 5 1.19 -1.90 16.68
C ILE A 5 1.46 -3.16 15.84
N LEU A 6 0.71 -3.37 14.76
CA LEU A 6 0.86 -4.57 13.93
C LEU A 6 2.15 -4.56 13.09
N ALA A 7 2.60 -3.40 12.65
CA ALA A 7 3.84 -3.25 11.87
C ALA A 7 5.10 -3.48 12.72
N ALA A 8 5.06 -3.10 14.01
CA ALA A 8 6.19 -3.30 14.92
C ALA A 8 6.38 -4.78 15.29
N LEU A 9 5.30 -5.57 15.35
CA LEU A 9 5.38 -6.99 15.71
C LEU A 9 6.01 -7.87 14.62
N LEU A 10 5.84 -7.51 13.34
CA LEU A 10 6.44 -8.23 12.21
C LEU A 10 7.95 -7.99 12.07
N PHE A 11 8.43 -6.83 12.53
CA PHE A 11 9.86 -6.50 12.48
C PHE A 11 10.69 -7.20 13.56
N THR A 12 10.09 -7.52 14.71
CA THR A 12 10.82 -8.13 15.84
C THR A 12 11.07 -9.63 15.67
N VAL A 13 10.26 -10.35 14.88
CA VAL A 13 10.43 -11.80 14.67
C VAL A 13 11.60 -12.10 13.72
N SER A 14 11.93 -11.19 12.80
CA SER A 14 13.00 -11.41 11.81
C SER A 14 14.42 -11.16 12.35
N LEU A 15 14.57 -10.41 13.44
CA LEU A 15 15.87 -10.08 14.03
C LEU A 15 16.40 -11.17 14.99
N ALA A 16 15.53 -12.05 15.50
CA ALA A 16 15.91 -13.06 16.48
C ALA A 16 16.63 -14.28 15.87
N GLN A 17 16.60 -14.49 14.56
CA GLN A 17 17.25 -15.63 13.90
C GLN A 17 18.65 -15.35 13.32
N ALA A 18 19.14 -14.11 13.45
CA ALA A 18 20.46 -13.73 12.92
C ALA A 18 21.63 -13.92 13.91
N GLN A 19 21.38 -14.42 15.11
CA GLN A 19 22.40 -14.64 16.14
C GLN A 19 22.53 -16.12 16.46
N ASP A 20 23.19 -16.90 15.62
CA ASP A 20 24.02 -18.01 16.10
C ASP A 20 24.97 -18.49 14.99
N THR A 21 26.24 -18.35 15.25
CA THR A 21 27.35 -19.27 15.05
C THR A 21 28.67 -18.50 14.97
N SER A 22 29.26 -18.28 16.13
CA SER A 22 30.70 -17.97 16.22
C SER A 22 31.50 -19.27 16.20
N THR A 23 31.99 -19.65 15.06
CA THR A 23 33.12 -20.60 14.97
C THR A 23 34.36 -19.83 14.54
N THR A 24 35.31 -19.78 15.43
CA THR A 24 36.62 -19.18 15.26
C THR A 24 37.39 -19.93 14.16
N ALA A 25 37.43 -19.37 12.96
CA ALA A 25 38.33 -19.81 11.89
C ALA A 25 39.18 -18.63 11.46
N VAL A 26 40.48 -18.89 11.37
CA VAL A 26 41.57 -18.02 10.90
C VAL A 26 41.15 -17.25 9.63
N PRO A 27 41.37 -15.93 9.54
CA PRO A 27 40.88 -15.13 8.42
C PRO A 27 41.73 -15.36 7.18
N THR A 28 41.37 -16.31 6.35
CA THR A 28 41.66 -16.22 4.93
C THR A 28 40.86 -15.04 4.41
N LYS A 29 41.49 -14.05 3.77
CA LYS A 29 40.80 -12.94 3.06
C LYS A 29 39.94 -13.52 1.95
N SER A 30 38.77 -14.04 2.31
CA SER A 30 37.72 -14.33 1.38
C SER A 30 37.04 -12.99 1.05
N ASN A 31 37.07 -12.57 -0.21
CA ASN A 31 36.20 -11.53 -0.70
C ASN A 31 34.80 -11.83 -0.16
N PRO A 32 34.12 -10.88 0.48
CA PRO A 32 32.76 -11.09 0.96
C PRO A 32 31.91 -11.47 -0.23
N SER A 33 31.60 -12.76 -0.39
CA SER A 33 30.67 -13.24 -1.40
C SER A 33 29.28 -12.77 -0.98
N PHE A 34 28.76 -11.74 -1.64
CA PHE A 34 27.37 -11.34 -1.48
C PHE A 34 26.50 -12.47 -1.99
N THR A 35 25.73 -13.05 -1.11
CA THR A 35 24.75 -14.05 -1.49
C THR A 35 23.49 -13.31 -1.89
N LEU A 36 23.18 -13.29 -3.18
CA LEU A 36 21.88 -12.91 -3.70
C LEU A 36 20.85 -13.96 -3.28
N ALA A 37 19.58 -13.59 -3.31
CA ALA A 37 18.49 -14.53 -3.08
C ALA A 37 18.57 -15.71 -4.06
N GLN A 38 18.28 -16.91 -3.58
CA GLN A 38 18.37 -18.16 -4.32
C GLN A 38 17.00 -18.86 -4.40
N ALA A 39 16.91 -19.87 -5.25
CA ALA A 39 15.74 -20.73 -5.30
C ALA A 39 15.47 -21.34 -3.92
N GLY A 40 14.24 -21.19 -3.43
CA GLY A 40 13.83 -21.60 -2.10
C GLY A 40 13.73 -20.49 -1.09
N ASP A 41 14.39 -19.37 -1.29
CA ASP A 41 14.35 -18.24 -0.37
C ASP A 41 12.99 -17.52 -0.40
N TRP A 42 12.71 -16.85 0.71
CA TRP A 42 11.63 -15.89 0.84
C TRP A 42 12.20 -14.49 1.03
N SER A 43 11.48 -13.48 0.60
CA SER A 43 11.76 -12.12 1.03
C SER A 43 10.49 -11.38 1.37
N THR A 44 10.64 -10.42 2.29
CA THR A 44 9.64 -9.41 2.56
C THR A 44 10.24 -8.04 2.35
N GLU A 45 9.45 -7.13 1.84
CA GLU A 45 9.85 -5.74 1.65
C GLU A 45 8.74 -4.79 2.02
N ALA A 46 9.13 -3.61 2.45
CA ALA A 46 8.24 -2.49 2.71
C ALA A 46 8.67 -1.29 1.87
N THR A 47 7.70 -0.58 1.32
CA THR A 47 7.92 0.68 0.63
C THR A 47 7.71 1.82 1.61
N LEU A 48 8.74 2.63 1.79
CA LEU A 48 8.69 3.85 2.58
C LEU A 48 8.39 5.03 1.67
N LEU A 49 7.30 5.73 1.97
CA LEU A 49 6.99 7.01 1.36
C LEU A 49 7.56 8.15 2.20
N LEU A 50 8.26 9.04 1.53
CA LEU A 50 8.67 10.34 2.05
C LEU A 50 7.78 11.40 1.41
N GLN A 51 6.78 11.86 2.13
CA GLN A 51 5.93 12.97 1.67
C GLN A 51 6.39 14.26 2.34
N THR A 52 6.78 15.22 1.53
CA THR A 52 7.05 16.59 1.96
C THR A 52 5.81 17.45 1.66
N GLY A 53 5.14 17.92 2.67
CA GLY A 53 4.01 18.83 2.52
C GLY A 53 4.01 19.86 3.65
N ASN A 54 3.53 21.04 3.39
CA ASN A 54 3.35 22.20 4.29
C ASN A 54 3.92 21.99 5.73
N SER A 55 5.26 22.02 5.83
CA SER A 55 6.01 22.00 7.10
C SER A 55 6.13 20.64 7.84
N ALA A 56 5.75 19.52 7.24
CA ALA A 56 5.92 18.22 7.87
C ALA A 56 6.47 17.17 6.90
N ILE A 57 7.47 16.41 7.35
CA ILE A 57 7.91 15.18 6.68
C ILE A 57 7.06 14.05 7.26
N ARG A 58 6.33 13.36 6.39
CA ARG A 58 5.57 12.15 6.76
C ARG A 58 6.31 10.92 6.25
N ILE A 59 6.59 10.01 7.15
CA ILE A 59 7.14 8.69 6.82
C ILE A 59 6.03 7.68 7.06
N GLY A 60 5.70 6.91 6.06
CA GLY A 60 4.68 5.87 6.14
C GLY A 60 5.08 4.61 5.38
N ILE A 61 4.56 3.47 5.81
CA ILE A 61 4.60 2.24 5.03
C ILE A 61 3.36 2.22 4.16
N GLU A 62 3.55 2.27 2.85
CA GLU A 62 2.44 2.27 1.90
C GLU A 62 1.97 0.86 1.56
N GLU A 63 2.93 -0.04 1.40
CA GLU A 63 2.69 -1.41 0.98
C GLU A 63 3.71 -2.37 1.57
N ILE A 64 3.31 -3.62 1.67
CA ILE A 64 4.18 -4.74 2.01
C ILE A 64 4.14 -5.71 0.83
N LYS A 65 5.31 -6.21 0.45
CA LYS A 65 5.46 -7.18 -0.61
C LYS A 65 6.14 -8.44 -0.07
N PHE A 66 5.62 -9.58 -0.45
CA PHE A 66 6.18 -10.90 -0.20
C PHE A 66 6.63 -11.50 -1.50
N ARG A 67 7.80 -12.13 -1.48
CA ARG A 67 8.38 -12.81 -2.63
C ARG A 67 8.81 -14.22 -2.27
N ARG A 68 8.60 -15.16 -3.18
CA ARG A 68 9.10 -16.54 -3.11
C ARG A 68 9.94 -16.81 -4.34
N PHE A 69 11.22 -17.06 -4.16
CA PHE A 69 12.14 -17.43 -5.23
C PHE A 69 11.92 -18.91 -5.61
N ILE A 70 11.22 -19.16 -6.73
CA ILE A 70 10.95 -20.53 -7.22
C ILE A 70 12.17 -21.09 -7.92
N GLN A 71 12.84 -20.24 -8.69
CA GLN A 71 14.09 -20.53 -9.39
C GLN A 71 15.02 -19.32 -9.19
N ASN A 72 16.30 -19.48 -9.51
CA ASN A 72 17.26 -18.39 -9.34
C ASN A 72 16.89 -17.09 -10.06
N GLN A 73 16.02 -17.15 -11.06
CA GLN A 73 15.59 -15.97 -11.83
C GLN A 73 14.08 -15.72 -11.76
N LEU A 74 13.30 -16.69 -11.30
CA LEU A 74 11.83 -16.60 -11.28
C LEU A 74 11.31 -16.50 -9.86
N VAL A 75 10.52 -15.47 -9.61
CA VAL A 75 9.99 -15.13 -8.30
C VAL A 75 8.48 -14.97 -8.38
N LEU A 76 7.75 -15.65 -7.50
CA LEU A 76 6.36 -15.28 -7.21
C LEU A 76 6.36 -14.10 -6.25
N ARG A 77 5.51 -13.14 -6.52
CA ARG A 77 5.31 -11.97 -5.66
C ARG A 77 3.85 -11.82 -5.25
N THR A 78 3.64 -11.21 -4.12
CA THR A 78 2.33 -10.75 -3.69
C THR A 78 2.50 -9.43 -2.97
N ARG A 79 1.87 -8.39 -3.48
CA ARG A 79 1.83 -7.07 -2.87
C ARG A 79 0.51 -6.88 -2.14
N VAL A 80 0.57 -6.34 -0.93
CA VAL A 80 -0.59 -6.03 -0.10
C VAL A 80 -0.53 -4.55 0.27
N MET A 81 -1.63 -3.86 0.04
CA MET A 81 -1.81 -2.46 0.40
C MET A 81 -3.13 -2.29 1.16
N ALA A 82 -3.10 -1.55 2.24
CA ALA A 82 -4.30 -1.15 2.96
C ALA A 82 -4.12 0.28 3.47
N THR A 83 -4.95 1.17 2.99
CA THR A 83 -4.93 2.58 3.39
C THR A 83 -6.28 3.00 3.92
N GLN A 84 -6.27 3.81 4.96
CA GLN A 84 -7.46 4.44 5.50
C GLN A 84 -7.16 5.92 5.74
N SER A 85 -8.00 6.78 5.22
CA SER A 85 -7.97 8.20 5.50
C SER A 85 -9.30 8.66 6.06
N LYS A 86 -9.24 9.61 6.99
CA LYS A 86 -10.41 10.32 7.50
C LYS A 86 -10.07 11.80 7.53
N GLU A 87 -10.86 12.59 6.82
CA GLU A 87 -10.78 14.04 6.82
C GLU A 87 -12.06 14.60 7.45
N VAL A 88 -11.90 15.51 8.39
CA VAL A 88 -13.00 16.23 9.03
C VAL A 88 -12.75 17.72 8.81
N THR A 89 -13.73 18.39 8.21
CA THR A 89 -13.68 19.84 7.95
C THR A 89 -14.88 20.49 8.62
N ILE A 90 -14.64 21.50 9.43
CA ILE A 90 -15.68 22.32 10.03
C ILE A 90 -15.81 23.59 9.20
N ILE A 91 -17.00 23.83 8.68
CA ILE A 91 -17.33 25.00 7.85
C ILE A 91 -18.30 25.88 8.65
N ASN A 92 -17.90 27.13 8.89
CA ASN A 92 -18.79 28.12 9.50
C ASN A 92 -19.60 28.84 8.40
N GLN A 93 -20.90 28.66 8.40
CA GLN A 93 -21.80 29.28 7.44
C GLN A 93 -22.75 30.24 8.16
N GLY A 94 -22.29 31.26 8.83
CA GLY A 94 -23.12 32.35 9.39
C GLY A 94 -24.39 31.98 10.16
N SER A 95 -25.05 30.88 9.78
CA SER A 95 -26.28 30.32 10.38
C SER A 95 -26.01 29.06 11.23
N GLY A 96 -24.76 28.58 11.32
CA GLY A 96 -24.39 27.40 12.10
C GLY A 96 -23.07 26.78 11.64
N LEU A 97 -22.61 25.80 12.40
CA LEU A 97 -21.45 25.00 12.07
C LEU A 97 -21.89 23.79 11.24
N MET A 98 -21.17 23.53 10.16
CA MET A 98 -21.35 22.35 9.32
C MET A 98 -20.09 21.49 9.44
N GLU A 99 -20.25 20.24 9.81
CA GLU A 99 -19.18 19.26 9.83
C GLU A 99 -19.27 18.38 8.58
N ARG A 100 -18.21 18.38 7.79
CA ARG A 100 -18.01 17.48 6.66
C ARG A 100 -16.97 16.42 7.05
N SER A 101 -17.36 15.16 7.01
CA SER A 101 -16.45 14.03 7.24
C SER A 101 -16.36 13.17 5.99
N ILE A 102 -15.14 12.93 5.54
CA ILE A 102 -14.83 12.02 4.44
C ILE A 102 -14.00 10.89 5.01
N THR A 103 -14.48 9.66 4.88
CA THR A 103 -13.75 8.46 5.24
C THR A 103 -13.53 7.62 3.98
N GLU A 104 -12.27 7.29 3.71
CA GLU A 104 -11.91 6.42 2.60
C GLU A 104 -11.08 5.25 3.11
N PHE A 105 -11.43 4.06 2.66
CA PHE A 105 -10.66 2.85 2.86
C PHE A 105 -10.37 2.22 1.52
N THR A 106 -9.10 1.88 1.26
CA THR A 106 -8.66 1.12 0.08
C THR A 106 -7.86 -0.07 0.53
N GLY A 107 -8.29 -1.26 0.11
CA GLY A 107 -7.56 -2.50 0.30
C GLY A 107 -7.27 -3.16 -1.04
N LEU A 108 -6.03 -3.60 -1.25
CA LEU A 108 -5.58 -4.21 -2.50
C LEU A 108 -4.62 -5.36 -2.23
N ILE A 109 -4.77 -6.43 -2.99
CA ILE A 109 -3.80 -7.53 -3.12
C ILE A 109 -3.43 -7.66 -4.59
N ALA A 110 -2.14 -7.84 -4.88
CA ALA A 110 -1.64 -7.95 -6.24
C ALA A 110 -0.66 -9.13 -6.35
N PRO A 111 -1.16 -10.35 -6.61
CA PRO A 111 -0.32 -11.47 -6.97
C PRO A 111 0.34 -11.25 -8.33
N GLY A 112 1.54 -11.81 -8.51
CA GLY A 112 2.28 -11.65 -9.73
C GLY A 112 3.55 -12.49 -9.77
N PHE A 113 4.37 -12.24 -10.77
CA PHE A 113 5.68 -12.85 -10.89
C PHE A 113 6.72 -11.84 -11.38
N GLU A 114 7.98 -12.12 -11.06
CA GLU A 114 9.13 -11.32 -11.47
C GLU A 114 10.17 -12.24 -12.12
N LYS A 115 10.87 -11.73 -13.12
CA LYS A 115 12.03 -12.36 -13.70
C LYS A 115 13.24 -11.49 -13.46
N HIS A 116 14.16 -11.97 -12.64
CA HIS A 116 15.41 -11.31 -12.34
C HIS A 116 16.46 -11.60 -13.41
N GLN A 117 17.27 -10.59 -13.73
CA GLN A 117 18.36 -10.72 -14.65
C GLN A 117 19.67 -10.87 -13.87
N GLY A 118 20.52 -11.75 -14.33
CA GLY A 118 21.88 -11.85 -13.77
C GLY A 118 22.04 -12.73 -12.54
N MET A 119 21.03 -13.42 -12.02
CA MET A 119 21.11 -14.28 -10.84
C MET A 119 21.71 -15.69 -11.08
N ASN A 120 22.61 -15.86 -12.06
CA ASN A 120 23.17 -17.16 -12.42
C ASN A 120 24.36 -17.55 -11.50
N GLY A 121 24.13 -17.68 -10.20
CA GLY A 121 25.01 -18.42 -9.26
C GLY A 121 26.45 -17.97 -9.04
N LYS A 122 27.02 -17.09 -9.85
CA LYS A 122 28.40 -16.60 -9.74
C LYS A 122 28.48 -15.08 -9.74
N HIS A 123 27.60 -14.42 -8.96
CA HIS A 123 27.52 -12.97 -9.06
C HIS A 123 28.38 -12.25 -8.05
N THR A 124 29.29 -11.47 -8.59
CA THR A 124 30.03 -10.40 -7.91
C THR A 124 29.24 -9.09 -7.86
N HIS A 125 28.04 -9.06 -8.48
CA HIS A 125 27.26 -7.84 -8.61
C HIS A 125 26.14 -7.77 -7.59
N ARG A 126 26.09 -6.66 -6.87
CA ARG A 126 25.06 -6.36 -5.87
C ARG A 126 23.71 -5.92 -6.47
N LEU A 127 23.68 -5.71 -7.77
CA LEU A 127 22.50 -5.23 -8.49
C LEU A 127 21.73 -6.40 -9.10
N SER A 128 20.43 -6.42 -8.89
CA SER A 128 19.51 -7.40 -9.45
C SER A 128 18.35 -6.67 -10.13
N PRO A 129 18.49 -6.30 -11.42
CA PRO A 129 17.38 -5.77 -12.19
C PRO A 129 16.36 -6.88 -12.48
N TYR A 130 15.08 -6.51 -12.52
CA TYR A 130 14.01 -7.44 -12.83
C TYR A 130 12.88 -6.74 -13.60
N TRP A 131 12.09 -7.54 -14.27
CA TRP A 131 10.79 -7.15 -14.78
C TRP A 131 9.73 -8.13 -14.29
N GLY A 132 8.49 -7.70 -14.26
CA GLY A 132 7.41 -8.54 -13.75
C GLY A 132 6.04 -8.11 -14.24
N VAL A 133 5.07 -8.93 -13.86
CA VAL A 133 3.64 -8.68 -14.07
C VAL A 133 2.91 -8.96 -12.77
N GLU A 134 1.93 -8.12 -12.45
CA GLU A 134 1.04 -8.36 -11.32
C GLU A 134 -0.43 -8.09 -11.70
N LEU A 135 -1.33 -8.72 -10.98
CA LEU A 135 -2.78 -8.61 -11.13
C LEU A 135 -3.38 -7.98 -9.88
N PRO A 136 -3.48 -6.65 -9.79
CA PRO A 136 -4.10 -5.99 -8.65
C PRO A 136 -5.60 -6.25 -8.61
N ILE A 137 -6.08 -6.69 -7.44
CA ILE A 137 -7.47 -6.90 -7.11
C ILE A 137 -7.74 -6.18 -5.80
N GLY A 138 -8.76 -5.34 -5.76
CA GLY A 138 -8.99 -4.52 -4.59
C GLY A 138 -10.42 -4.05 -4.40
N LYS A 139 -10.63 -3.44 -3.23
CA LYS A 139 -11.87 -2.76 -2.89
C LYS A 139 -11.57 -1.38 -2.34
N ARG A 140 -12.42 -0.44 -2.70
CA ARG A 140 -12.43 0.92 -2.16
C ARG A 140 -13.79 1.20 -1.58
N ASN A 141 -13.84 1.71 -0.36
CA ASN A 141 -15.04 2.21 0.28
C ASN A 141 -14.84 3.71 0.49
N TYR A 142 -15.82 4.47 0.06
CA TYR A 142 -15.85 5.92 0.23
C TYR A 142 -17.14 6.28 0.96
N GLU A 143 -17.01 6.99 2.08
CA GLU A 143 -18.12 7.47 2.87
C GLU A 143 -17.98 8.98 3.05
N TYR A 144 -19.05 9.68 2.69
CA TYR A 144 -19.16 11.12 2.83
C TYR A 144 -20.32 11.42 3.77
N ASN A 145 -20.04 12.10 4.86
CA ASN A 145 -21.05 12.56 5.82
C ASN A 145 -21.01 14.08 5.90
N LEU A 146 -22.19 14.68 5.88
CA LEU A 146 -22.40 16.10 6.10
C LEU A 146 -23.40 16.27 7.22
N THR A 147 -23.00 16.89 8.31
CA THR A 147 -23.85 17.12 9.49
C THR A 147 -23.87 18.60 9.81
N ASN A 148 -25.06 19.16 9.94
CA ASN A 148 -25.24 20.52 10.41
C ASN A 148 -25.40 20.53 11.94
N SER A 149 -24.65 21.38 12.60
CA SER A 149 -24.74 21.58 14.05
C SER A 149 -24.79 23.08 14.34
N LYS A 150 -25.65 23.48 15.25
CA LYS A 150 -25.65 24.82 15.80
C LYS A 150 -25.44 24.70 17.32
N ASP A 151 -24.43 25.39 17.83
CA ASP A 151 -24.13 25.49 19.26
C ASP A 151 -23.96 24.14 19.99
N GLY A 152 -23.38 23.14 19.31
CA GLY A 152 -23.12 21.81 19.88
C GLY A 152 -24.35 20.92 20.02
N GLN A 153 -25.51 21.38 19.61
CA GLN A 153 -26.73 20.59 19.49
C GLN A 153 -26.98 20.26 18.02
N ASN A 154 -27.41 19.03 17.73
CA ASN A 154 -27.83 18.64 16.41
C ASN A 154 -29.12 19.39 16.06
N TYR A 155 -29.00 20.44 15.27
CA TYR A 155 -30.15 21.27 14.92
C TYR A 155 -30.77 20.75 13.61
N TYR A 156 -31.88 20.05 13.76
CA TYR A 156 -32.69 19.56 12.65
C TYR A 156 -33.68 20.63 12.09
N ASN A 157 -33.51 21.88 12.41
CA ASN A 157 -34.33 22.93 11.78
C ASN A 157 -33.73 23.27 10.40
N GLY A 158 -34.10 22.48 9.39
CA GLY A 158 -33.67 22.68 7.99
C GLY A 158 -32.27 22.20 7.67
N GLY A 159 -31.64 21.45 8.57
CA GLY A 159 -30.32 20.85 8.35
C GLY A 159 -30.40 19.57 7.54
N THR A 160 -29.76 19.54 6.39
CA THR A 160 -29.68 18.35 5.55
C THR A 160 -28.54 17.45 6.04
N PHE A 161 -28.84 16.25 6.50
CA PHE A 161 -27.87 15.22 6.72
C PHE A 161 -27.73 14.41 5.44
N ASN A 162 -26.54 14.43 4.83
CA ASN A 162 -26.24 13.65 3.64
C ASN A 162 -25.18 12.62 3.99
N ASN A 163 -25.54 11.34 3.95
CA ASN A 163 -24.60 10.25 3.98
C ASN A 163 -24.53 9.62 2.59
N LYS A 164 -23.37 9.65 1.99
CA LYS A 164 -23.10 9.02 0.70
C LYS A 164 -22.07 7.92 0.87
N VAL A 165 -22.48 6.69 0.67
CA VAL A 165 -21.58 5.53 0.69
C VAL A 165 -21.42 4.98 -0.71
N THR A 166 -20.20 4.92 -1.19
CA THR A 166 -19.87 4.35 -2.51
C THR A 166 -18.79 3.27 -2.33
N LYS A 167 -19.07 2.10 -2.89
CA LYS A 167 -18.13 0.98 -2.93
C LYS A 167 -17.63 0.78 -4.34
N ALA A 168 -16.35 0.48 -4.51
CA ALA A 168 -15.78 0.13 -5.79
C ALA A 168 -14.97 -1.16 -5.68
N ASN A 169 -15.07 -2.00 -6.71
CA ASN A 169 -14.18 -3.13 -6.91
C ASN A 169 -13.18 -2.74 -8.00
N THR A 170 -11.91 -3.09 -7.78
CA THR A 170 -10.82 -2.79 -8.69
C THR A 170 -10.19 -4.08 -9.15
N ILE A 171 -9.92 -4.18 -10.44
CA ILE A 171 -9.12 -5.24 -11.05
C ILE A 171 -8.20 -4.61 -12.09
N GLY A 172 -6.99 -5.15 -12.25
CA GLY A 172 -6.05 -4.59 -13.21
C GLY A 172 -4.95 -5.55 -13.60
N ILE A 173 -4.04 -5.06 -14.42
CA ILE A 173 -2.79 -5.70 -14.80
C ILE A 173 -1.71 -4.64 -14.84
N ASN A 174 -0.56 -4.93 -14.23
CA ASN A 174 0.60 -4.04 -14.19
C ASN A 174 1.81 -4.75 -14.78
N LEU A 175 2.55 -4.03 -15.61
CA LEU A 175 3.90 -4.37 -16.03
C LEU A 175 4.87 -3.61 -15.14
N LEU A 176 5.92 -4.27 -14.68
CA LEU A 176 6.84 -3.76 -13.69
C LEU A 176 8.27 -3.86 -14.21
N TYR A 177 9.07 -2.86 -13.85
CA TYR A 177 10.51 -2.90 -13.95
C TYR A 177 11.13 -2.36 -12.68
N GLY A 178 12.08 -3.09 -12.11
CA GLY A 178 12.71 -2.67 -10.87
C GLY A 178 14.16 -3.10 -10.76
N ILE A 179 14.83 -2.56 -9.75
CA ILE A 179 16.21 -2.88 -9.43
C ILE A 179 16.31 -3.05 -7.91
N ASP A 180 16.93 -4.16 -7.49
CA ASP A 180 17.29 -4.39 -6.10
C ASP A 180 18.81 -4.28 -5.96
N PHE A 181 19.25 -3.50 -4.98
CA PHE A 181 20.66 -3.35 -4.60
C PHE A 181 20.90 -3.98 -3.24
N TYR A 182 21.68 -5.05 -3.20
CA TYR A 182 22.00 -5.76 -1.96
C TYR A 182 23.09 -5.01 -1.20
N VAL A 183 22.71 -4.39 -0.08
CA VAL A 183 23.60 -3.61 0.80
C VAL A 183 24.39 -4.53 1.74
N ALA A 184 23.78 -5.65 2.14
CA ALA A 184 24.36 -6.69 2.99
C ALA A 184 23.82 -8.06 2.57
N LYS A 185 24.31 -9.15 3.17
CA LYS A 185 23.78 -10.49 2.96
C LYS A 185 22.29 -10.51 3.35
N GLY A 186 21.42 -10.84 2.38
CA GLY A 186 19.98 -10.92 2.61
C GLY A 186 19.27 -9.58 2.82
N VAL A 187 19.96 -8.42 2.73
CA VAL A 187 19.33 -7.10 2.89
C VAL A 187 19.50 -6.30 1.62
N PHE A 188 18.42 -5.77 1.09
CA PHE A 188 18.45 -4.97 -0.13
C PHE A 188 17.61 -3.69 0.00
N ILE A 189 17.99 -2.72 -0.81
CA ILE A 189 17.18 -1.53 -1.11
C ILE A 189 16.85 -1.55 -2.60
N GLY A 190 15.73 -0.97 -2.98
CA GLY A 190 15.32 -1.01 -4.38
C GLY A 190 14.36 0.10 -4.76
N THR A 191 14.12 0.17 -6.06
CA THR A 191 13.09 1.03 -6.66
C THR A 191 12.35 0.26 -7.74
N GLU A 192 11.14 0.69 -8.04
CA GLU A 192 10.26 0.03 -9.02
C GLU A 192 9.43 1.08 -9.76
N ILE A 193 9.30 0.90 -11.05
CA ILE A 193 8.35 1.62 -11.88
C ILE A 193 7.38 0.62 -12.50
N GLY A 194 6.16 1.04 -12.73
CA GLY A 194 5.14 0.20 -13.33
C GLY A 194 4.27 0.96 -14.32
N TYR A 195 3.73 0.22 -15.27
CA TYR A 195 2.72 0.70 -16.20
C TYR A 195 1.55 -0.25 -16.18
N GLY A 196 0.35 0.25 -15.87
CA GLY A 196 -0.77 -0.62 -15.62
C GLY A 196 -2.11 -0.11 -16.10
N PHE A 197 -2.94 -1.07 -16.44
CA PHE A 197 -4.35 -0.88 -16.71
C PHE A 197 -5.17 -1.26 -15.48
N MET A 198 -6.03 -0.35 -15.03
CA MET A 198 -6.92 -0.54 -13.90
C MET A 198 -8.36 -0.32 -14.31
N HIS A 199 -9.22 -1.25 -14.00
CA HIS A 199 -10.66 -1.14 -14.18
C HIS A 199 -11.34 -1.09 -12.80
N GLN A 200 -12.13 -0.07 -12.57
CA GLN A 200 -12.91 0.11 -11.35
C GLN A 200 -14.40 0.07 -11.68
N LYS A 201 -15.12 -0.85 -11.06
CA LYS A 201 -16.57 -0.95 -11.12
C LYS A 201 -17.15 -0.44 -9.82
N TYR A 202 -17.92 0.64 -9.91
CA TYR A 202 -18.60 1.21 -8.76
C TYR A 202 -19.92 0.47 -8.53
N GLY A 203 -20.22 0.19 -7.26
CA GLY A 203 -21.55 -0.24 -6.84
C GLY A 203 -22.52 0.93 -6.79
N ASN A 204 -23.71 0.67 -6.31
CA ASN A 204 -24.67 1.74 -6.09
C ASN A 204 -24.16 2.70 -5.02
N SER A 205 -24.39 3.99 -5.25
CA SER A 205 -24.18 5.02 -4.24
C SER A 205 -25.46 5.20 -3.46
N ASN A 206 -25.44 4.88 -2.17
CA ASN A 206 -26.58 5.11 -1.30
C ASN A 206 -26.47 6.51 -0.70
N ILE A 207 -27.45 7.36 -0.98
CA ILE A 207 -27.54 8.72 -0.45
C ILE A 207 -28.71 8.73 0.51
N THR A 208 -28.44 9.00 1.77
CA THR A 208 -29.46 9.20 2.79
C THR A 208 -29.50 10.67 3.15
N THR A 209 -30.64 11.28 2.95
CA THR A 209 -30.91 12.66 3.36
C THR A 209 -31.96 12.62 4.45
N SER A 210 -31.65 13.22 5.59
CA SER A 210 -32.63 13.31 6.68
C SER A 210 -32.67 14.71 7.29
N ASP A 211 -33.85 15.16 7.61
CA ASP A 211 -34.09 16.30 8.48
C ASP A 211 -34.98 15.88 9.67
N ALA A 212 -35.43 16.83 10.46
CA ALA A 212 -36.24 16.55 11.67
C ALA A 212 -37.56 15.81 11.42
N THR A 213 -38.07 15.88 10.19
CA THR A 213 -39.42 15.41 9.84
C THR A 213 -39.41 14.35 8.76
N PHE A 214 -38.32 14.22 8.01
CA PHE A 214 -38.23 13.36 6.83
C PHE A 214 -36.88 12.68 6.70
N SER A 215 -36.91 11.42 6.31
CA SER A 215 -35.71 10.66 5.91
C SER A 215 -35.98 9.96 4.60
N ASP A 216 -35.12 10.21 3.60
CA ASP A 216 -35.17 9.56 2.31
C ASP A 216 -33.82 8.92 2.00
N THR A 217 -33.85 7.69 1.48
CA THR A 217 -32.65 6.99 1.04
C THR A 217 -32.79 6.61 -0.42
N ARG A 218 -31.88 7.12 -1.25
CA ARG A 218 -31.84 6.82 -2.68
C ARG A 218 -30.60 6.02 -3.02
N SER A 219 -30.79 4.97 -3.81
CA SER A 219 -29.72 4.17 -4.38
C SER A 219 -29.52 4.56 -5.83
N ILE A 220 -28.37 5.15 -6.15
CA ILE A 220 -28.03 5.62 -7.49
C ILE A 220 -26.99 4.68 -8.08
N PRO A 221 -27.25 4.04 -9.23
CA PRO A 221 -26.26 3.20 -9.88
C PRO A 221 -25.10 4.08 -10.36
N MET A 222 -23.87 3.64 -10.05
CA MET A 222 -22.64 4.28 -10.49
C MET A 222 -22.04 3.44 -11.62
N GLY A 223 -21.40 4.11 -12.57
CA GLY A 223 -20.77 3.44 -13.72
C GLY A 223 -19.49 2.71 -13.39
N SER A 224 -18.64 2.59 -14.39
CA SER A 224 -17.28 2.07 -14.24
C SER A 224 -16.28 3.06 -14.81
N ASN A 225 -15.03 2.96 -14.36
CA ASN A 225 -13.92 3.75 -14.85
C ASN A 225 -12.77 2.83 -15.21
N SER A 226 -12.12 3.11 -16.35
CA SER A 226 -10.92 2.40 -16.78
C SER A 226 -9.81 3.40 -16.97
N GLN A 227 -8.64 3.10 -16.43
CA GLN A 227 -7.50 3.99 -16.45
C GLN A 227 -6.25 3.20 -16.86
N LEU A 228 -5.43 3.83 -17.69
CA LEU A 228 -4.12 3.37 -18.06
C LEU A 228 -3.11 4.35 -17.46
N ASN A 229 -2.33 3.90 -16.49
CA ASN A 229 -1.47 4.77 -15.71
C ASN A 229 -0.04 4.27 -15.68
N LEU A 230 0.89 5.21 -15.83
CA LEU A 230 2.26 5.02 -15.38
C LEU A 230 2.28 5.30 -13.87
N TYR A 231 2.76 4.36 -13.08
CA TYR A 231 2.98 4.62 -11.68
C TYR A 231 4.46 4.46 -11.34
N PHE A 232 4.96 5.42 -10.62
CA PHE A 232 6.24 5.31 -9.97
C PHE A 232 5.96 4.88 -8.54
N ASN A 233 6.53 3.78 -8.12
CA ASN A 233 6.66 3.52 -6.71
C ASN A 233 7.71 4.50 -6.19
N SER A 234 7.26 5.74 -5.88
CA SER A 234 8.12 6.89 -5.53
C SER A 234 8.83 6.71 -4.18
N GLY A 235 8.60 5.56 -3.52
CA GLY A 235 9.25 5.19 -2.28
C GLY A 235 10.55 4.41 -2.49
N ILE A 236 11.42 4.48 -1.49
CA ILE A 236 12.55 3.58 -1.38
C ILE A 236 12.03 2.29 -0.76
N ARG A 237 12.31 1.16 -1.41
CA ARG A 237 11.97 -0.16 -0.89
C ARG A 237 13.11 -0.70 -0.05
N PHE A 238 12.77 -1.29 1.08
CA PHE A 238 13.69 -2.01 1.95
C PHE A 238 13.20 -3.45 2.07
N GLY A 239 14.08 -4.40 1.85
CA GLY A 239 13.73 -5.80 1.91
C GLY A 239 14.77 -6.67 2.58
N ILE A 240 14.27 -7.79 3.10
CA ILE A 240 15.05 -8.82 3.77
C ILE A 240 14.73 -10.16 3.12
N VAL A 241 15.79 -10.94 2.83
CA VAL A 241 15.74 -12.31 2.32
C VAL A 241 16.06 -13.28 3.44
N PHE A 242 15.33 -14.38 3.56
CA PHE A 242 15.46 -15.42 4.59
C PHE A 242 15.04 -16.79 4.06
#